data_9438f657951e4e47a23b0108df7ba08b
#
_entry.id   9438f657951e4e47a23b0108df7ba08b
#
_cell.length_a   1.000
_cell.length_b   1.000
_cell.length_c   1.000
_cell.angle_alpha   90.00
_cell.angle_beta   90.00
_cell.angle_gamma   90.00
#
_symmetry.space_group_name_H-M   'P 1'
#
loop_
_entity.id
_entity.type
_entity.pdbx_description
1 polymer ?
#
loop_
_entity_poly.entity_id
_entity_poly.type
_entity_poly.pdbx_seq_one_letter_code
_entity_poly.pdbx_strand_id
1 'polypeptide(L)'
;MKKFVLITGASGGIGRMLSKKLAEEGYSLYLHYHKNKKSISELLSELQKYSGEFIPIEADLSSADGYRKVVSNIFSLDGIIHNSGMSHSGLLLDLEQDEAEKLIRTHVTSPLLMTKELLPKLLSKNEGNIVVITSIWGQTGAANEVAYSTVKGAQISFVKALSKEVALNGIRVNGVAPGAIQTPMMSSYSEEDIAFIEEEIPMGRLGKPENVAETVSFLLSPKASYITGQIISVNGGWYT
;
A
#
# COMPACT_ATOMS: atom_id res chain seq x y z
N MET A 1 -0.77 0.42 -25.46
CA MET A 1 0.54 0.56 -24.78
C MET A 1 0.49 -0.19 -23.46
N LYS A 2 1.61 -0.80 -23.03
CA LYS A 2 1.71 -1.45 -21.72
C LYS A 2 1.59 -0.38 -20.61
N LYS A 3 0.74 -0.60 -19.61
CA LYS A 3 0.64 0.27 -18.44
C LYS A 3 1.54 -0.26 -17.34
N PHE A 4 2.37 0.60 -16.76
CA PHE A 4 3.31 0.25 -15.69
C PHE A 4 2.86 0.78 -14.34
N VAL A 5 2.81 -0.08 -13.34
CA VAL A 5 2.44 0.27 -11.97
C VAL A 5 3.56 -0.12 -11.00
N LEU A 6 3.96 0.82 -10.13
CA LEU A 6 4.85 0.53 -9.02
C LEU A 6 4.04 0.02 -7.83
N ILE A 7 4.44 -1.12 -7.28
CA ILE A 7 3.89 -1.66 -6.03
C ILE A 7 5.00 -1.70 -4.99
N THR A 8 4.89 -0.92 -3.93
CA THR A 8 5.83 -1.03 -2.82
C THR A 8 5.40 -2.16 -1.86
N GLY A 9 6.37 -2.94 -1.34
CA GLY A 9 6.08 -4.07 -0.46
C GLY A 9 5.42 -5.27 -1.18
N ALA A 10 5.78 -5.52 -2.43
CA ALA A 10 5.20 -6.59 -3.25
C ALA A 10 5.42 -8.01 -2.70
N SER A 11 6.40 -8.21 -1.83
CA SER A 11 6.69 -9.50 -1.18
C SER A 11 5.78 -9.81 0.02
N GLY A 12 4.99 -8.84 0.51
CA GLY A 12 4.06 -9.01 1.63
C GLY A 12 2.70 -9.58 1.19
N GLY A 13 1.84 -9.97 2.16
CA GLY A 13 0.56 -10.64 1.88
C GLY A 13 -0.34 -9.85 0.92
N ILE A 14 -0.66 -8.59 1.23
CA ILE A 14 -1.47 -7.71 0.36
C ILE A 14 -0.71 -7.40 -0.93
N GLY A 15 0.58 -7.02 -0.85
CA GLY A 15 1.38 -6.66 -2.01
C GLY A 15 1.52 -7.79 -3.03
N ARG A 16 1.66 -9.05 -2.57
CA ARG A 16 1.68 -10.24 -3.43
C ARG A 16 0.36 -10.42 -4.17
N MET A 17 -0.76 -10.24 -3.49
CA MET A 17 -2.08 -10.36 -4.11
C MET A 17 -2.36 -9.22 -5.09
N LEU A 18 -2.00 -7.98 -4.74
CA LEU A 18 -2.04 -6.84 -5.67
C LEU A 18 -1.26 -7.15 -6.96
N SER A 19 -0.05 -7.69 -6.81
CA SER A 19 0.81 -8.01 -7.96
C SER A 19 0.18 -9.06 -8.87
N LYS A 20 -0.41 -10.13 -8.31
CA LYS A 20 -1.11 -11.16 -9.08
C LYS A 20 -2.34 -10.60 -9.81
N LYS A 21 -3.17 -9.85 -9.08
CA LYS A 21 -4.40 -9.26 -9.64
C LYS A 21 -4.10 -8.32 -10.80
N LEU A 22 -3.14 -7.42 -10.63
CA LEU A 22 -2.80 -6.46 -11.68
C LEU A 22 -2.08 -7.10 -12.87
N ALA A 23 -1.25 -8.13 -12.63
CA ALA A 23 -0.65 -8.91 -13.72
C ALA A 23 -1.69 -9.64 -14.56
N GLU A 24 -2.71 -10.23 -13.92
CA GLU A 24 -3.86 -10.85 -14.60
C GLU A 24 -4.64 -9.84 -15.47
N GLU A 25 -4.72 -8.60 -15.04
CA GLU A 25 -5.35 -7.50 -15.78
C GLU A 25 -4.44 -6.88 -16.85
N GLY A 26 -3.24 -7.43 -17.06
CA GLY A 26 -2.32 -7.04 -18.14
C GLY A 26 -1.39 -5.87 -17.81
N TYR A 27 -1.28 -5.47 -16.54
CA TYR A 27 -0.30 -4.47 -16.13
C TYR A 27 1.12 -5.04 -16.10
N SER A 28 2.09 -4.22 -16.47
CA SER A 28 3.50 -4.42 -16.16
C SER A 28 3.81 -3.81 -14.79
N LEU A 29 4.67 -4.45 -13.99
CA LEU A 29 4.83 -4.10 -12.59
C LEU A 29 6.29 -3.88 -12.19
N TYR A 30 6.55 -2.78 -11.50
CA TYR A 30 7.74 -2.65 -10.67
C TYR A 30 7.40 -3.18 -9.27
N LEU A 31 8.12 -4.20 -8.83
CA LEU A 31 7.84 -4.98 -7.64
C LEU A 31 8.89 -4.67 -6.57
N HIS A 32 8.65 -3.60 -5.80
CA HIS A 32 9.58 -3.27 -4.72
C HIS A 32 9.45 -4.24 -3.55
N TYR A 33 10.59 -4.66 -3.01
CA TYR A 33 10.73 -5.47 -1.79
C TYR A 33 11.96 -5.03 -0.98
N HIS A 34 12.02 -5.40 0.31
CA HIS A 34 13.19 -5.09 1.16
C HIS A 34 14.10 -6.31 1.29
N LYS A 35 13.77 -7.27 2.17
CA LYS A 35 14.66 -8.40 2.52
C LYS A 35 14.20 -9.75 1.99
N ASN A 36 12.91 -9.91 1.72
CA ASN A 36 12.35 -11.22 1.41
C ASN A 36 12.56 -11.61 -0.06
N LYS A 37 13.82 -11.95 -0.40
CA LYS A 37 14.23 -12.40 -1.75
C LYS A 37 13.49 -13.68 -2.17
N LYS A 38 13.24 -14.59 -1.23
CA LYS A 38 12.53 -15.84 -1.51
C LYS A 38 11.10 -15.55 -1.98
N SER A 39 10.35 -14.76 -1.22
CA SER A 39 8.96 -14.42 -1.56
C SER A 39 8.85 -13.69 -2.91
N ILE A 40 9.78 -12.78 -3.22
CA ILE A 40 9.73 -12.07 -4.52
C ILE A 40 10.09 -12.99 -5.69
N SER A 41 11.02 -13.94 -5.50
CA SER A 41 11.37 -14.92 -6.52
C SER A 41 10.22 -15.88 -6.81
N GLU A 42 9.52 -16.35 -5.78
CA GLU A 42 8.31 -17.16 -5.92
C GLU A 42 7.22 -16.39 -6.65
N LEU A 43 6.98 -15.12 -6.26
CA LEU A 43 6.02 -14.25 -6.93
C LEU A 43 6.35 -14.09 -8.41
N LEU A 44 7.60 -13.79 -8.76
CA LEU A 44 8.03 -13.65 -10.15
C LEU A 44 7.77 -14.93 -10.96
N SER A 45 8.03 -16.11 -10.38
CA SER A 45 7.74 -17.39 -11.03
C SER A 45 6.23 -17.56 -11.30
N GLU A 46 5.38 -17.17 -10.35
CA GLU A 46 3.93 -17.23 -10.51
C GLU A 46 3.40 -16.24 -11.56
N LEU A 47 4.09 -15.10 -11.73
CA LEU A 47 3.70 -14.08 -12.70
C LEU A 47 4.11 -14.42 -14.14
N GLN A 48 5.01 -15.36 -14.37
CA GLN A 48 5.48 -15.74 -15.72
C GLN A 48 4.36 -16.15 -16.68
N LYS A 49 3.23 -16.60 -16.17
CA LYS A 49 2.06 -16.97 -16.98
C LYS A 49 1.32 -15.78 -17.60
N TYR A 50 1.60 -14.56 -17.14
CA TYR A 50 0.98 -13.34 -17.63
C TYR A 50 1.91 -12.59 -18.59
N SER A 51 1.34 -11.78 -19.49
CA SER A 51 2.07 -11.12 -20.58
C SER A 51 2.78 -9.81 -20.18
N GLY A 52 2.74 -9.41 -18.90
CA GLY A 52 3.37 -8.19 -18.39
C GLY A 52 4.89 -8.29 -18.27
N GLU A 53 5.54 -7.15 -18.03
CA GLU A 53 6.91 -7.07 -17.56
C GLU A 53 6.94 -6.93 -16.05
N PHE A 54 7.71 -7.76 -15.33
CA PHE A 54 7.75 -7.81 -13.88
C PHE A 54 9.17 -7.57 -13.40
N ILE A 55 9.43 -6.36 -12.88
CA ILE A 55 10.76 -5.86 -12.56
C ILE A 55 10.91 -5.77 -11.04
N PRO A 56 11.68 -6.66 -10.40
CA PRO A 56 11.93 -6.59 -8.97
C PRO A 56 12.90 -5.46 -8.63
N ILE A 57 12.62 -4.72 -7.54
CA ILE A 57 13.47 -3.62 -7.06
C ILE A 57 13.70 -3.82 -5.56
N GLU A 58 14.94 -4.10 -5.18
CA GLU A 58 15.35 -4.23 -3.76
C GLU A 58 15.72 -2.88 -3.18
N ALA A 59 15.03 -2.42 -2.15
CA ALA A 59 15.36 -1.21 -1.44
C ALA A 59 14.84 -1.24 0.02
N ASP A 60 15.48 -0.49 0.91
CA ASP A 60 15.03 -0.28 2.29
C ASP A 60 14.39 1.09 2.42
N LEU A 61 13.06 1.15 2.46
CA LEU A 61 12.31 2.41 2.58
C LEU A 61 12.38 3.04 3.98
N SER A 62 12.95 2.34 4.97
CA SER A 62 13.26 2.91 6.27
C SER A 62 14.59 3.68 6.29
N SER A 63 15.42 3.52 5.26
CA SER A 63 16.68 4.25 5.11
C SER A 63 16.48 5.61 4.43
N ALA A 64 17.45 6.52 4.61
CA ALA A 64 17.36 7.88 4.08
C ALA A 64 17.24 7.93 2.53
N ASP A 65 17.95 7.03 1.84
CA ASP A 65 18.06 7.02 0.38
C ASP A 65 17.33 5.85 -0.29
N GLY A 66 16.66 5.00 0.49
CA GLY A 66 16.00 3.80 -0.04
C GLY A 66 14.96 4.11 -1.13
N TYR A 67 14.19 5.16 -0.97
CA TYR A 67 13.21 5.58 -1.97
C TYR A 67 13.87 5.99 -3.30
N ARG A 68 15.05 6.62 -3.28
CA ARG A 68 15.81 7.01 -4.49
C ARG A 68 16.22 5.80 -5.31
N LYS A 69 16.60 4.71 -4.64
CA LYS A 69 16.92 3.46 -5.31
C LYS A 69 15.70 2.89 -6.06
N VAL A 70 14.49 3.07 -5.53
CA VAL A 70 13.27 2.72 -6.25
C VAL A 70 13.07 3.64 -7.44
N VAL A 71 13.09 4.95 -7.22
CA VAL A 71 12.84 5.97 -8.26
C VAL A 71 13.77 5.83 -9.46
N SER A 72 15.07 5.58 -9.23
CA SER A 72 16.08 5.44 -10.29
C SER A 72 15.85 4.24 -11.22
N ASN A 73 15.02 3.28 -10.81
CA ASN A 73 14.69 2.10 -11.60
C ASN A 73 13.32 2.20 -12.33
N ILE A 74 12.65 3.35 -12.25
CA ILE A 74 11.34 3.56 -12.89
C ILE A 74 11.51 4.32 -14.20
N PHE A 75 11.25 3.67 -15.34
CA PHE A 75 11.36 4.27 -16.66
C PHE A 75 10.05 4.88 -17.15
N SER A 76 8.97 4.11 -17.14
CA SER A 76 7.61 4.54 -17.48
C SER A 76 6.69 4.27 -16.32
N LEU A 77 5.68 5.12 -16.11
CA LEU A 77 4.81 4.99 -14.96
C LEU A 77 3.39 5.43 -15.32
N ASP A 78 2.40 4.65 -14.89
CA ASP A 78 0.96 4.93 -15.03
C ASP A 78 0.25 4.88 -13.68
N GLY A 79 0.89 4.27 -12.68
CA GLY A 79 0.34 4.25 -11.32
C GLY A 79 1.36 3.90 -10.25
N ILE A 80 1.04 4.30 -9.02
CA ILE A 80 1.82 4.00 -7.81
C ILE A 80 0.88 3.40 -6.77
N ILE A 81 1.28 2.27 -6.17
CA ILE A 81 0.62 1.70 -5.01
C ILE A 81 1.61 1.71 -3.85
N HIS A 82 1.38 2.63 -2.93
CA HIS A 82 2.11 2.68 -1.67
C HIS A 82 1.51 1.65 -0.72
N ASN A 83 2.11 0.47 -0.67
CA ASN A 83 1.68 -0.65 0.16
C ASN A 83 2.73 -1.08 1.19
N SER A 84 4.01 -0.70 1.02
CA SER A 84 5.03 -0.99 2.03
C SER A 84 4.64 -0.49 3.39
N GLY A 85 4.85 -1.32 4.39
CA GLY A 85 4.59 -0.95 5.77
C GLY A 85 5.19 -1.95 6.75
N MET A 86 5.26 -1.52 7.98
CA MET A 86 5.59 -2.32 9.16
C MET A 86 4.58 -1.97 10.25
N SER A 87 4.22 -2.92 11.07
CA SER A 87 3.43 -2.69 12.29
C SER A 87 4.34 -2.35 13.47
N HIS A 88 3.78 -1.63 14.41
CA HIS A 88 4.34 -1.47 15.74
C HIS A 88 3.17 -1.52 16.71
N SER A 89 3.24 -2.42 17.67
CA SER A 89 2.25 -2.54 18.74
C SER A 89 2.97 -2.47 20.09
N GLY A 90 2.48 -1.66 20.99
CA GLY A 90 3.04 -1.43 22.33
C GLY A 90 2.61 -0.08 22.91
N LEU A 91 2.89 0.11 24.20
CA LEU A 91 2.61 1.39 24.87
C LEU A 91 3.50 2.50 24.28
N LEU A 92 2.96 3.70 24.19
CA LEU A 92 3.73 4.85 23.71
C LEU A 92 4.98 5.14 24.55
N LEU A 93 4.92 4.83 25.85
CA LEU A 93 6.06 5.03 26.78
C LEU A 93 7.24 4.11 26.47
N ASP A 94 7.00 2.97 25.83
CA ASP A 94 8.01 1.96 25.52
C ASP A 94 8.54 2.09 24.08
N LEU A 95 8.05 3.08 23.32
CA LEU A 95 8.44 3.30 21.93
C LEU A 95 9.85 3.87 21.85
N GLU A 96 10.77 3.11 21.29
CA GLU A 96 12.13 3.56 21.03
C GLU A 96 12.17 4.57 19.87
N GLN A 97 13.05 5.57 20.00
CA GLN A 97 13.20 6.64 18.98
C GLN A 97 13.49 6.06 17.58
N ASP A 98 14.40 5.11 17.48
CA ASP A 98 14.77 4.47 16.21
C ASP A 98 13.60 3.77 15.52
N GLU A 99 12.68 3.18 16.30
CA GLU A 99 11.47 2.53 15.78
C GLU A 99 10.48 3.57 15.26
N ALA A 100 10.27 4.65 16.02
CA ALA A 100 9.44 5.76 15.59
C ALA A 100 9.95 6.38 14.28
N GLU A 101 11.25 6.62 14.16
CA GLU A 101 11.88 7.16 12.95
C GLU A 101 11.74 6.23 11.75
N LYS A 102 11.91 4.90 11.94
CA LYS A 102 11.70 3.90 10.88
C LYS A 102 10.25 3.86 10.42
N LEU A 103 9.28 3.92 11.35
CA LEU A 103 7.86 3.98 11.04
C LEU A 103 7.54 5.23 10.20
N ILE A 104 7.92 6.41 10.67
CA ILE A 104 7.69 7.67 9.97
C ILE A 104 8.33 7.64 8.57
N ARG A 105 9.56 7.14 8.46
CA ARG A 105 10.26 7.07 7.20
C ARG A 105 9.58 6.12 6.22
N THR A 106 9.25 4.92 6.66
CA THR A 106 8.62 3.90 5.80
C THR A 106 7.24 4.30 5.32
N HIS A 107 6.42 4.85 6.23
CA HIS A 107 5.01 5.12 5.95
C HIS A 107 4.72 6.53 5.45
N VAL A 108 5.57 7.52 5.75
CA VAL A 108 5.31 8.93 5.44
C VAL A 108 6.40 9.51 4.54
N THR A 109 7.64 9.58 5.01
CA THR A 109 8.70 10.30 4.31
C THR A 109 9.03 9.68 2.96
N SER A 110 9.25 8.35 2.91
CA SER A 110 9.61 7.66 1.66
C SER A 110 8.48 7.67 0.63
N PRO A 111 7.20 7.38 0.95
CA PRO A 111 6.10 7.54 0.01
C PRO A 111 5.94 8.98 -0.51
N LEU A 112 6.05 9.99 0.35
CA LEU A 112 5.93 11.40 -0.03
C LEU A 112 7.04 11.81 -1.01
N LEU A 113 8.31 11.52 -0.68
CA LEU A 113 9.45 11.88 -1.53
C LEU A 113 9.48 11.06 -2.82
N MET A 114 9.14 9.77 -2.77
CA MET A 114 9.01 8.92 -3.95
C MET A 114 7.93 9.45 -4.90
N THR A 115 6.76 9.82 -4.37
CA THR A 115 5.70 10.44 -5.16
C THR A 115 6.17 11.75 -5.77
N LYS A 116 6.80 12.63 -4.99
CA LYS A 116 7.35 13.90 -5.49
C LYS A 116 8.27 13.70 -6.69
N GLU A 117 9.19 12.74 -6.62
CA GLU A 117 10.16 12.51 -7.70
C GLU A 117 9.54 11.77 -8.92
N LEU A 118 8.51 10.95 -8.71
CA LEU A 118 7.83 10.22 -9.78
C LEU A 118 6.66 10.99 -10.41
N LEU A 119 6.10 11.97 -9.72
CA LEU A 119 4.94 12.75 -10.18
C LEU A 119 5.13 13.38 -11.56
N PRO A 120 6.30 13.93 -11.95
CA PRO A 120 6.53 14.44 -13.31
C PRO A 120 6.25 13.42 -14.42
N LYS A 121 6.43 12.11 -14.18
CA LYS A 121 6.14 11.06 -15.15
C LYS A 121 4.64 10.88 -15.39
N LEU A 122 3.81 11.09 -14.37
CA LEU A 122 2.36 11.05 -14.47
C LEU A 122 1.83 12.36 -15.08
N LEU A 123 2.37 13.50 -14.65
CA LEU A 123 2.00 14.82 -15.18
C LEU A 123 2.25 14.92 -16.69
N SER A 124 3.35 14.38 -17.18
CA SER A 124 3.67 14.38 -18.64
C SER A 124 2.67 13.59 -19.49
N LYS A 125 1.92 12.67 -18.89
CA LYS A 125 0.88 11.88 -19.55
C LYS A 125 -0.52 12.49 -19.41
N ASN A 126 -0.72 13.44 -18.50
CA ASN A 126 -2.02 13.92 -18.04
C ASN A 126 -2.98 12.77 -17.65
N GLU A 127 -2.42 11.69 -17.13
CA GLU A 127 -3.14 10.50 -16.66
C GLU A 127 -2.30 9.80 -15.60
N GLY A 128 -2.94 9.34 -14.53
CA GLY A 128 -2.25 8.55 -13.52
C GLY A 128 -3.12 8.19 -12.33
N ASN A 129 -2.65 7.18 -11.59
CA ASN A 129 -3.33 6.73 -10.39
C ASN A 129 -2.34 6.52 -9.25
N ILE A 130 -2.65 7.07 -8.09
CA ILE A 130 -1.89 6.82 -6.87
C ILE A 130 -2.85 6.20 -5.84
N VAL A 131 -2.52 5.02 -5.35
CA VAL A 131 -3.28 4.35 -4.29
C VAL A 131 -2.38 4.14 -3.09
N VAL A 132 -2.89 4.49 -1.90
CA VAL A 132 -2.17 4.31 -0.63
C VAL A 132 -2.90 3.30 0.24
N ILE A 133 -2.22 2.24 0.65
CA ILE A 133 -2.76 1.29 1.61
C ILE A 133 -2.56 1.85 3.02
N THR A 134 -3.63 2.43 3.53
CA THR A 134 -3.68 3.02 4.87
C THR A 134 -4.07 1.97 5.93
N SER A 135 -4.96 2.27 6.84
CA SER A 135 -5.55 1.35 7.84
C SER A 135 -6.79 1.98 8.45
N ILE A 136 -7.69 1.15 9.01
CA ILE A 136 -8.74 1.64 9.91
C ILE A 136 -8.14 2.41 11.09
N TRP A 137 -6.96 2.02 11.60
CA TRP A 137 -6.29 2.72 12.69
C TRP A 137 -5.83 4.14 12.32
N GLY A 138 -5.68 4.44 11.04
CA GLY A 138 -5.49 5.81 10.57
C GLY A 138 -6.78 6.64 10.57
N GLN A 139 -7.95 6.01 10.64
CA GLN A 139 -9.27 6.65 10.71
C GLN A 139 -9.74 6.84 12.16
N THR A 140 -9.57 5.81 13.00
CA THR A 140 -10.07 5.78 14.38
C THR A 140 -9.00 6.02 15.44
N GLY A 141 -7.73 5.63 15.16
CA GLY A 141 -6.74 5.35 16.18
C GLY A 141 -7.02 4.04 16.92
N ALA A 142 -6.01 3.51 17.62
CA ALA A 142 -6.16 2.36 18.50
C ALA A 142 -5.19 2.44 19.68
N ALA A 143 -5.60 1.91 20.84
CA ALA A 143 -4.73 1.71 21.98
C ALA A 143 -3.59 0.74 21.60
N ASN A 144 -2.41 0.92 22.17
CA ASN A 144 -1.19 0.19 21.83
C ASN A 144 -0.70 0.36 20.38
N GLU A 145 -1.35 1.17 19.57
CA GLU A 145 -1.03 1.41 18.14
C GLU A 145 -0.83 2.90 17.85
N VAL A 146 -0.44 3.71 18.86
CA VAL A 146 -0.37 5.18 18.73
C VAL A 146 0.53 5.61 17.60
N ALA A 147 1.75 5.08 17.52
CA ALA A 147 2.70 5.42 16.47
C ALA A 147 2.23 4.96 15.08
N TYR A 148 1.71 3.75 14.98
CA TYR A 148 1.15 3.21 13.74
C TYR A 148 -0.08 4.00 13.28
N SER A 149 -1.02 4.29 14.18
CA SER A 149 -2.19 5.14 13.90
C SER A 149 -1.79 6.52 13.40
N THR A 150 -0.75 7.11 14.00
CA THR A 150 -0.22 8.43 13.61
C THR A 150 0.28 8.43 12.16
N VAL A 151 1.11 7.47 11.78
CA VAL A 151 1.64 7.41 10.40
C VAL A 151 0.56 7.04 9.38
N LYS A 152 -0.43 6.21 9.76
CA LYS A 152 -1.57 5.89 8.90
C LYS A 152 -2.54 7.06 8.73
N GLY A 153 -2.72 7.88 9.77
CA GLY A 153 -3.43 9.16 9.69
C GLY A 153 -2.73 10.17 8.77
N ALA A 154 -1.40 10.24 8.85
CA ALA A 154 -0.62 11.06 7.93
C ALA A 154 -0.80 10.64 6.45
N GLN A 155 -0.87 9.34 6.16
CA GLN A 155 -1.16 8.83 4.82
C GLN A 155 -2.56 9.25 4.33
N ILE A 156 -3.57 9.28 5.20
CA ILE A 156 -4.92 9.76 4.87
C ILE A 156 -4.88 11.25 4.48
N SER A 157 -4.18 12.07 5.25
CA SER A 157 -4.00 13.50 4.95
C SER A 157 -3.24 13.71 3.63
N PHE A 158 -2.20 12.92 3.37
CA PHE A 158 -1.46 12.93 2.10
C PHE A 158 -2.37 12.66 0.90
N VAL A 159 -3.21 11.61 0.95
CA VAL A 159 -4.19 11.30 -0.10
C VAL A 159 -5.12 12.47 -0.36
N LYS A 160 -5.71 13.04 0.71
CA LYS A 160 -6.69 14.15 0.60
C LYS A 160 -6.07 15.43 0.05
N ALA A 161 -4.82 15.74 0.41
CA ALA A 161 -4.14 16.94 -0.05
C ALA A 161 -3.69 16.79 -1.52
N LEU A 162 -2.95 15.71 -1.81
CA LEU A 162 -2.41 15.50 -3.15
C LEU A 162 -3.49 15.33 -4.21
N SER A 163 -4.62 14.69 -3.88
CA SER A 163 -5.74 14.54 -4.81
C SER A 163 -6.27 15.87 -5.35
N LYS A 164 -6.30 16.90 -4.51
CA LYS A 164 -6.74 18.25 -4.89
C LYS A 164 -5.72 18.97 -5.76
N GLU A 165 -4.44 18.74 -5.49
CA GLU A 165 -3.34 19.38 -6.21
C GLU A 165 -3.23 18.88 -7.66
N VAL A 166 -3.46 17.56 -7.89
CA VAL A 166 -3.19 16.94 -9.19
C VAL A 166 -4.45 16.58 -10.00
N ALA A 167 -5.64 16.87 -9.48
CA ALA A 167 -6.92 16.49 -10.13
C ALA A 167 -7.06 17.07 -11.55
N LEU A 168 -6.69 18.34 -11.75
CA LEU A 168 -6.76 19.00 -13.06
C LEU A 168 -5.81 18.39 -14.10
N ASN A 169 -4.81 17.64 -13.65
CA ASN A 169 -3.88 16.93 -14.51
C ASN A 169 -4.32 15.48 -14.82
N GLY A 170 -5.58 15.13 -14.54
CA GLY A 170 -6.11 13.78 -14.78
C GLY A 170 -5.51 12.69 -13.86
N ILE A 171 -4.84 13.07 -12.78
CA ILE A 171 -4.25 12.13 -11.83
C ILE A 171 -5.21 11.96 -10.65
N ARG A 172 -5.57 10.72 -10.34
CA ARG A 172 -6.43 10.36 -9.21
C ARG A 172 -5.59 9.81 -8.05
N VAL A 173 -5.92 10.23 -6.84
CA VAL A 173 -5.22 9.80 -5.63
C VAL A 173 -6.24 9.32 -4.62
N ASN A 174 -6.20 8.04 -4.25
CA ASN A 174 -7.13 7.45 -3.30
C ASN A 174 -6.40 6.59 -2.26
N GLY A 175 -7.04 6.35 -1.15
CA GLY A 175 -6.59 5.43 -0.11
C GLY A 175 -7.51 4.22 0.01
N VAL A 176 -6.94 3.11 0.42
CA VAL A 176 -7.69 1.95 0.90
C VAL A 176 -7.33 1.77 2.37
N ALA A 177 -8.32 1.65 3.23
CA ALA A 177 -8.16 1.44 4.67
C ALA A 177 -8.61 0.01 5.05
N PRO A 178 -7.71 -0.98 5.02
CA PRO A 178 -8.04 -2.32 5.46
C PRO A 178 -8.31 -2.38 6.97
N GLY A 179 -9.19 -3.28 7.39
CA GLY A 179 -9.27 -3.78 8.75
C GLY A 179 -8.26 -4.92 8.98
N ALA A 180 -8.65 -5.90 9.79
CA ALA A 180 -7.84 -7.10 9.99
C ALA A 180 -7.90 -8.00 8.74
N ILE A 181 -6.75 -8.17 8.09
CA ILE A 181 -6.58 -8.95 6.86
C ILE A 181 -5.69 -10.16 7.14
N GLN A 182 -6.13 -11.33 6.73
CA GLN A 182 -5.41 -12.60 6.87
C GLN A 182 -4.10 -12.58 6.05
N THR A 183 -3.02 -12.17 6.68
CA THR A 183 -1.67 -12.04 6.09
C THR A 183 -0.63 -12.61 7.06
N PRO A 184 0.61 -12.83 6.61
CA PRO A 184 1.70 -13.20 7.53
C PRO A 184 1.90 -12.21 8.70
N MET A 185 1.44 -10.99 8.60
CA MET A 185 1.47 -10.01 9.71
C MET A 185 0.60 -10.47 10.90
N MET A 186 -0.43 -11.29 10.66
CA MET A 186 -1.30 -11.86 11.70
C MET A 186 -0.71 -13.12 12.35
N SER A 187 0.44 -13.62 11.93
CA SER A 187 1.03 -14.86 12.46
C SER A 187 1.49 -14.81 13.92
N SER A 188 1.57 -13.61 14.50
CA SER A 188 1.88 -13.41 15.92
C SER A 188 0.65 -13.47 16.83
N TYR A 189 -0.57 -13.48 16.27
CA TYR A 189 -1.82 -13.56 17.03
C TYR A 189 -2.18 -15.03 17.28
N SER A 190 -2.66 -15.34 18.48
CA SER A 190 -3.20 -16.66 18.83
C SER A 190 -4.56 -16.90 18.13
N GLU A 191 -5.03 -18.14 18.11
CA GLU A 191 -6.38 -18.45 17.62
C GLU A 191 -7.46 -17.76 18.43
N GLU A 192 -7.26 -17.58 19.74
CA GLU A 192 -8.17 -16.87 20.64
C GLU A 192 -8.23 -15.37 20.30
N ASP A 193 -7.06 -14.73 20.05
CA ASP A 193 -7.02 -13.33 19.62
C ASP A 193 -7.72 -13.14 18.27
N ILE A 194 -7.53 -14.05 17.34
CA ILE A 194 -8.20 -14.00 16.03
C ILE A 194 -9.70 -14.14 16.20
N ALA A 195 -10.18 -15.10 17.01
CA ALA A 195 -11.60 -15.27 17.27
C ALA A 195 -12.23 -14.02 17.90
N PHE A 196 -11.53 -13.40 18.86
CA PHE A 196 -11.98 -12.14 19.46
C PHE A 196 -12.09 -11.00 18.43
N ILE A 197 -11.10 -10.87 17.54
CA ILE A 197 -11.15 -9.88 16.45
C ILE A 197 -12.32 -10.16 15.49
N GLU A 198 -12.58 -11.43 15.17
CA GLU A 198 -13.69 -11.81 14.29
C GLU A 198 -15.05 -11.51 14.90
N GLU A 199 -15.21 -11.63 16.22
CA GLU A 199 -16.43 -11.25 16.93
C GLU A 199 -16.71 -9.74 16.88
N GLU A 200 -15.66 -8.90 16.85
CA GLU A 200 -15.81 -7.46 16.73
C GLU A 200 -16.16 -7.00 15.31
N ILE A 201 -15.86 -7.82 14.31
CA ILE A 201 -16.11 -7.49 12.90
C ILE A 201 -17.56 -7.86 12.54
N PRO A 202 -18.43 -6.92 12.12
CA PRO A 202 -19.83 -7.23 11.76
C PRO A 202 -20.01 -8.33 10.71
N MET A 203 -19.06 -8.51 9.80
CA MET A 203 -19.07 -9.63 8.85
C MET A 203 -18.58 -10.96 9.44
N GLY A 204 -18.21 -11.01 10.72
CA GLY A 204 -17.85 -12.22 11.48
C GLY A 204 -16.61 -12.95 10.97
N ARG A 205 -15.70 -12.27 10.30
CA ARG A 205 -14.48 -12.89 9.77
C ARG A 205 -13.40 -11.86 9.43
N LEU A 206 -12.17 -12.30 9.39
CA LEU A 206 -11.08 -11.51 8.82
C LEU A 206 -11.30 -11.27 7.31
N GLY A 207 -10.80 -10.15 6.83
CA GLY A 207 -10.66 -9.90 5.40
C GLY A 207 -9.55 -10.77 4.78
N LYS A 208 -9.62 -10.97 3.48
CA LYS A 208 -8.56 -11.65 2.71
C LYS A 208 -7.79 -10.60 1.89
N PRO A 209 -6.50 -10.85 1.56
CA PRO A 209 -5.73 -9.96 0.70
C PRO A 209 -6.42 -9.65 -0.63
N GLU A 210 -7.20 -10.60 -1.17
CA GLU A 210 -8.01 -10.44 -2.37
C GLU A 210 -9.04 -9.31 -2.24
N ASN A 211 -9.67 -9.14 -1.07
CA ASN A 211 -10.66 -8.07 -0.85
C ASN A 211 -10.03 -6.68 -1.02
N VAL A 212 -8.78 -6.54 -0.57
CA VAL A 212 -8.01 -5.30 -0.77
C VAL A 212 -7.59 -5.14 -2.23
N ALA A 213 -7.10 -6.23 -2.86
CA ALA A 213 -6.62 -6.19 -4.24
C ALA A 213 -7.72 -5.84 -5.24
N GLU A 214 -8.94 -6.37 -5.08
CA GLU A 214 -10.09 -6.04 -5.92
C GLU A 214 -10.47 -4.56 -5.81
N THR A 215 -10.44 -3.99 -4.58
CA THR A 215 -10.71 -2.56 -4.37
C THR A 215 -9.66 -1.68 -5.03
N VAL A 216 -8.38 -2.04 -4.91
CA VAL A 216 -7.29 -1.30 -5.58
C VAL A 216 -7.40 -1.41 -7.10
N SER A 217 -7.68 -2.59 -7.65
CA SER A 217 -7.91 -2.79 -9.08
C SER A 217 -9.06 -1.91 -9.59
N PHE A 218 -10.19 -1.87 -8.87
CA PHE A 218 -11.29 -0.97 -9.20
C PHE A 218 -10.83 0.49 -9.20
N LEU A 219 -10.10 0.95 -8.18
CA LEU A 219 -9.60 2.32 -8.11
C LEU A 219 -8.63 2.69 -9.23
N LEU A 220 -7.82 1.74 -9.72
CA LEU A 220 -6.94 1.95 -10.87
C LEU A 220 -7.70 1.98 -12.20
N SER A 221 -8.87 1.37 -12.27
CA SER A 221 -9.64 1.21 -13.50
C SER A 221 -10.36 2.49 -13.93
N PRO A 222 -10.79 2.60 -15.21
CA PRO A 222 -11.63 3.69 -15.69
C PRO A 222 -12.99 3.75 -14.99
N LYS A 223 -13.46 2.67 -14.37
CA LYS A 223 -14.74 2.65 -13.62
C LYS A 223 -14.73 3.59 -12.41
N ALA A 224 -13.55 3.93 -11.89
CA ALA A 224 -13.35 4.88 -10.80
C ALA A 224 -12.99 6.30 -11.30
N SER A 225 -13.30 6.66 -12.54
CA SER A 225 -12.88 7.91 -13.20
C SER A 225 -13.29 9.20 -12.46
N TYR A 226 -14.34 9.15 -11.64
CA TYR A 226 -14.81 10.30 -10.85
C TYR A 226 -14.54 10.14 -9.34
N ILE A 227 -13.61 9.24 -8.96
CA ILE A 227 -13.24 8.97 -7.57
C ILE A 227 -11.80 9.43 -7.35
N THR A 228 -11.63 10.49 -6.54
CA THR A 228 -10.32 10.98 -6.07
C THR A 228 -10.45 11.57 -4.68
N GLY A 229 -9.39 11.52 -3.89
CA GLY A 229 -9.35 12.02 -2.50
C GLY A 229 -10.10 11.13 -1.49
N GLN A 230 -10.58 9.95 -1.90
CA GLN A 230 -11.38 9.08 -1.06
C GLN A 230 -10.51 8.06 -0.31
N ILE A 231 -10.99 7.69 0.88
CA ILE A 231 -10.44 6.59 1.67
C ILE A 231 -11.51 5.49 1.73
N ILE A 232 -11.30 4.43 0.99
CA ILE A 232 -12.24 3.31 0.90
C ILE A 232 -11.91 2.30 2.01
N SER A 233 -12.83 2.12 2.95
CA SER A 233 -12.70 1.14 4.02
C SER A 233 -12.96 -0.28 3.49
N VAL A 234 -12.05 -1.21 3.77
CA VAL A 234 -12.17 -2.66 3.45
C VAL A 234 -11.98 -3.42 4.74
N ASN A 235 -12.99 -3.38 5.61
CA ASN A 235 -12.87 -3.76 7.01
C ASN A 235 -14.02 -4.61 7.56
N GLY A 236 -14.93 -5.10 6.70
CA GLY A 236 -16.07 -5.92 7.13
C GLY A 236 -17.10 -5.19 8.01
N GLY A 237 -17.10 -3.85 7.98
CA GLY A 237 -17.98 -3.01 8.81
C GLY A 237 -17.42 -2.71 10.20
N TRP A 238 -16.19 -3.11 10.52
CA TRP A 238 -15.55 -2.90 11.82
C TRP A 238 -15.49 -1.41 12.22
N TYR A 239 -15.38 -0.56 11.22
CA TYR A 239 -15.53 0.90 11.37
C TYR A 239 -16.30 1.47 10.18
N THR A 240 -17.29 2.33 10.47
CA THR A 240 -18.14 3.01 9.47
C THR A 240 -18.25 4.50 9.74
#